data_a3dca5c6bc29bdaec68028861cfa82ef
#
_entry.id   a3dca5c6bc29bdaec68028861cfa82ef
#
_cell.length_a   1.000
_cell.length_b   1.000
_cell.length_c   1.000
_cell.angle_alpha   90.00
_cell.angle_beta   90.00
_cell.angle_gamma   90.00
#
_symmetry.space_group_name_H-M   'P 1'
#
loop_
_entity.id
_entity.type
_entity.pdbx_description
1 polymer ?
#
loop_
_entity_poly.entity_id
_entity_poly.type
_entity_poly.pdbx_seq_one_letter_code
_entity_poly.pdbx_strand_id
1 'polypeptide(L)'
;MQKFAVTFAVALYAIAVPVLEINETHVFSPDWIPHAKIHEVWQLITNSSIGLLCLWLVWGRKEYLIPTLLSLFVTGGFLIAFFIRDFYGGSMKFQDGTEKVLSGINIGILGFGTAAVFLFFSLFKTMKNKIK
;
A
#
# COMPACT_ATOMS: atom_id res chain seq x y z
N MET A 1 13.72 8.97 10.90
CA MET A 1 12.69 9.35 9.91
C MET A 1 12.60 8.34 8.77
N GLN A 2 13.68 8.04 7.99
CA GLN A 2 13.66 7.10 6.84
C GLN A 2 13.18 5.70 7.24
N LYS A 3 13.74 5.10 8.32
CA LYS A 3 13.28 3.81 8.84
C LYS A 3 11.79 3.82 9.17
N PHE A 4 11.33 4.86 9.86
CA PHE A 4 9.92 5.01 10.24
C PHE A 4 9.02 5.09 9.00
N ALA A 5 9.34 5.91 8.01
CA ALA A 5 8.53 6.09 6.81
C ALA A 5 8.33 4.76 6.06
N VAL A 6 9.42 4.00 5.83
CA VAL A 6 9.33 2.70 5.15
C VAL A 6 8.60 1.67 6.01
N THR A 7 8.92 1.58 7.31
CA THR A 7 8.25 0.62 8.20
C THR A 7 6.75 0.88 8.31
N PHE A 8 6.34 2.16 8.39
CA PHE A 8 4.94 2.56 8.42
C PHE A 8 4.22 2.16 7.12
N ALA A 9 4.80 2.47 5.96
CA ALA A 9 4.23 2.10 4.68
C ALA A 9 4.10 0.57 4.54
N VAL A 10 5.15 -0.19 4.92
CA VAL A 10 5.14 -1.66 4.89
C VAL A 10 4.07 -2.22 5.82
N ALA A 11 3.91 -1.68 7.03
CA ALA A 11 2.86 -2.10 7.95
C ALA A 11 1.46 -1.95 7.35
N LEU A 12 1.23 -0.89 6.54
CA LEU A 12 -0.04 -0.72 5.83
C LEU A 12 -0.20 -1.76 4.72
N TYR A 13 0.68 -1.77 3.71
CA TYR A 13 0.43 -2.56 2.51
C TYR A 13 0.77 -4.06 2.63
N ALA A 14 1.69 -4.44 3.52
CA ALA A 14 2.13 -5.82 3.66
C ALA A 14 1.53 -6.55 4.87
N ILE A 15 0.86 -5.83 5.79
CA ILE A 15 0.22 -6.42 6.96
C ILE A 15 -1.25 -6.02 7.03
N ALA A 16 -1.55 -4.72 7.11
CA ALA A 16 -2.93 -4.28 7.32
C ALA A 16 -3.82 -4.63 6.12
N VAL A 17 -3.37 -4.41 4.89
CA VAL A 17 -4.14 -4.76 3.69
C VAL A 17 -4.42 -6.27 3.63
N PRO A 18 -3.45 -7.21 3.73
CA PRO A 18 -3.77 -8.64 3.78
C PRO A 18 -4.79 -9.02 4.86
N VAL A 19 -4.69 -8.44 6.06
CA VAL A 19 -5.66 -8.69 7.13
C VAL A 19 -7.07 -8.20 6.77
N LEU A 20 -7.16 -7.08 6.02
CA LEU A 20 -8.43 -6.48 5.62
C LEU A 20 -9.03 -7.12 4.36
N GLU A 21 -8.23 -7.79 3.52
CA GLU A 21 -8.66 -8.34 2.23
C GLU A 21 -8.88 -9.87 2.27
N ILE A 22 -8.18 -10.60 3.18
CA ILE A 22 -8.35 -12.06 3.31
C ILE A 22 -9.59 -12.36 4.16
N ASN A 23 -10.76 -12.11 3.59
CA ASN A 23 -12.05 -12.34 4.22
C ASN A 23 -13.16 -12.56 3.17
N GLU A 24 -14.41 -12.68 3.64
CA GLU A 24 -15.57 -12.95 2.79
C GLU A 24 -16.07 -11.76 1.97
N THR A 25 -15.54 -10.56 2.19
CA THR A 25 -15.88 -9.39 1.35
C THR A 25 -14.97 -9.23 0.15
N HIS A 26 -13.82 -9.92 0.12
CA HIS A 26 -12.80 -9.84 -0.93
C HIS A 26 -12.35 -11.24 -1.38
N VAL A 27 -11.25 -11.78 -0.84
CA VAL A 27 -10.64 -13.05 -1.31
C VAL A 27 -11.64 -14.22 -1.28
N PHE A 28 -12.45 -14.33 -0.23
CA PHE A 28 -13.45 -15.40 -0.08
C PHE A 28 -14.86 -14.97 -0.50
N SER A 29 -15.03 -13.79 -1.09
CA SER A 29 -16.33 -13.31 -1.55
C SER A 29 -17.01 -14.30 -2.51
N PRO A 30 -18.25 -14.72 -2.26
CA PRO A 30 -18.98 -15.59 -3.19
C PRO A 30 -19.30 -14.90 -4.52
N ASP A 31 -19.37 -13.57 -4.54
CA ASP A 31 -19.76 -12.78 -5.71
C ASP A 31 -18.60 -12.44 -6.64
N TRP A 32 -17.37 -12.66 -6.19
CA TRP A 32 -16.19 -12.43 -7.03
C TRP A 32 -15.94 -13.62 -7.96
N ILE A 33 -15.69 -13.28 -9.24
CA ILE A 33 -15.29 -14.31 -10.21
C ILE A 33 -13.93 -14.91 -9.82
N PRO A 34 -13.72 -16.23 -10.04
CA PRO A 34 -12.47 -16.91 -9.64
C PRO A 34 -11.21 -16.25 -10.18
N HIS A 35 -11.28 -15.67 -11.38
CA HIS A 35 -10.14 -14.96 -11.99
C HIS A 35 -9.76 -13.68 -11.23
N ALA A 36 -10.71 -12.94 -10.68
CA ALA A 36 -10.42 -11.77 -9.85
C ALA A 36 -9.74 -12.17 -8.53
N LYS A 37 -10.18 -13.26 -7.92
CA LYS A 37 -9.59 -13.78 -6.65
C LYS A 37 -8.11 -14.12 -6.80
N ILE A 38 -7.69 -14.74 -7.91
CA ILE A 38 -6.27 -15.06 -8.11
C ILE A 38 -5.42 -13.80 -8.28
N HIS A 39 -5.93 -12.75 -8.93
CA HIS A 39 -5.23 -11.48 -9.03
C HIS A 39 -5.09 -10.79 -7.69
N GLU A 40 -6.14 -10.82 -6.86
CA GLU A 40 -6.10 -10.26 -5.52
C GLU A 40 -5.05 -11.00 -4.66
N VAL A 41 -5.12 -12.32 -4.56
CA VAL A 41 -4.15 -13.12 -3.78
C VAL A 41 -2.72 -12.91 -4.30
N TRP A 42 -2.53 -12.84 -5.60
CA TRP A 42 -1.23 -12.56 -6.19
C TRP A 42 -0.70 -11.18 -5.75
N GLN A 43 -1.53 -10.15 -5.82
CA GLN A 43 -1.18 -8.81 -5.37
C GLN A 43 -0.79 -8.80 -3.88
N LEU A 44 -1.58 -9.45 -3.01
CA LEU A 44 -1.30 -9.53 -1.57
C LEU A 44 0.04 -10.21 -1.29
N ILE A 45 0.33 -11.34 -1.93
CA ILE A 45 1.61 -12.07 -1.79
C ILE A 45 2.78 -11.22 -2.28
N THR A 46 2.63 -10.59 -3.46
CA THR A 46 3.69 -9.75 -4.05
C THR A 46 4.00 -8.55 -3.16
N ASN A 47 2.97 -7.84 -2.70
CA ASN A 47 3.15 -6.67 -1.83
C ASN A 47 3.76 -7.06 -0.49
N SER A 48 3.34 -8.17 0.12
CA SER A 48 3.93 -8.68 1.36
C SER A 48 5.41 -9.06 1.18
N SER A 49 5.75 -9.70 0.07
CA SER A 49 7.14 -10.06 -0.26
C SER A 49 8.02 -8.82 -0.46
N ILE A 50 7.52 -7.81 -1.17
CA ILE A 50 8.18 -6.50 -1.31
C ILE A 50 8.38 -5.86 0.07
N GLY A 51 7.36 -5.91 0.93
CA GLY A 51 7.42 -5.38 2.29
C GLY A 51 8.52 -6.03 3.13
N LEU A 52 8.62 -7.36 3.11
CA LEU A 52 9.68 -8.09 3.81
C LEU A 52 11.07 -7.71 3.31
N LEU A 53 11.25 -7.60 1.99
CA LEU A 53 12.48 -7.13 1.38
C LEU A 53 12.82 -5.70 1.85
N CYS A 54 11.84 -4.80 1.84
CA CYS A 54 12.03 -3.43 2.30
C CYS A 54 12.45 -3.35 3.77
N LEU A 55 11.83 -4.13 4.65
CA LEU A 55 12.23 -4.20 6.06
C LEU A 55 13.66 -4.72 6.22
N TRP A 56 14.02 -5.79 5.52
CA TRP A 56 15.38 -6.32 5.55
C TRP A 56 16.42 -5.30 5.07
N LEU A 57 16.14 -4.57 3.97
CA LEU A 57 17.02 -3.53 3.45
C LEU A 57 17.20 -2.38 4.46
N VAL A 58 16.11 -1.91 5.06
CA VAL A 58 16.14 -0.77 6.00
C VAL A 58 16.81 -1.13 7.33
N TRP A 59 16.46 -2.28 7.91
CA TRP A 59 16.91 -2.65 9.24
C TRP A 59 18.22 -3.44 9.23
N GLY A 60 18.38 -4.36 8.25
CA GLY A 60 19.56 -5.20 8.12
C GLY A 60 20.70 -4.53 7.37
N ARG A 61 20.40 -3.90 6.23
CA ARG A 61 21.42 -3.32 5.33
C ARG A 61 21.59 -1.81 5.48
N LYS A 62 20.73 -1.12 6.22
CA LYS A 62 20.70 0.35 6.37
C LYS A 62 20.60 1.07 5.01
N GLU A 63 19.98 0.42 4.02
CA GLU A 63 19.71 0.96 2.71
C GLU A 63 18.33 1.64 2.74
N TYR A 64 18.23 2.86 2.18
CA TYR A 64 17.01 3.65 2.28
C TYR A 64 16.41 4.02 0.92
N LEU A 65 17.20 4.07 -0.14
CA LEU A 65 16.71 4.51 -1.44
C LEU A 65 15.77 3.48 -2.07
N ILE A 66 16.26 2.26 -2.25
CA ILE A 66 15.49 1.17 -2.87
C ILE A 66 14.19 0.89 -2.12
N PRO A 67 14.19 0.66 -0.78
CA PRO A 67 12.94 0.38 -0.07
C PRO A 67 11.98 1.56 -0.06
N THR A 68 12.47 2.82 -0.08
CA THR A 68 11.60 3.98 -0.21
C THR A 68 10.93 4.01 -1.59
N LEU A 69 11.65 3.74 -2.68
CA LEU A 69 11.09 3.70 -4.03
C LEU A 69 10.09 2.55 -4.20
N LEU A 70 10.42 1.34 -3.74
CA LEU A 70 9.52 0.19 -3.78
C LEU A 70 8.22 0.46 -3.01
N SER A 71 8.33 1.02 -1.81
CA SER A 71 7.16 1.40 -1.02
C SER A 71 6.34 2.52 -1.67
N LEU A 72 6.99 3.46 -2.36
CA LEU A 72 6.29 4.48 -3.17
C LEU A 72 5.56 3.88 -4.37
N PHE A 73 6.10 2.85 -5.02
CA PHE A 73 5.40 2.18 -6.12
C PHE A 73 4.14 1.47 -5.63
N VAL A 74 4.19 0.80 -4.49
CA VAL A 74 3.00 0.15 -3.91
C VAL A 74 1.97 1.18 -3.45
N THR A 75 2.38 2.15 -2.63
CA THR A 75 1.46 3.18 -2.11
C THR A 75 0.93 4.10 -3.20
N GLY A 76 1.78 4.49 -4.13
CA GLY A 76 1.43 5.32 -5.28
C GLY A 76 0.52 4.58 -6.26
N GLY A 77 0.76 3.28 -6.48
CA GLY A 77 -0.11 2.44 -7.30
C GLY A 77 -1.55 2.43 -6.82
N PHE A 78 -1.75 2.26 -5.50
CA PHE A 78 -3.08 2.38 -4.90
C PHE A 78 -3.71 3.76 -5.11
N LEU A 79 -2.95 4.84 -4.84
CA LEU A 79 -3.46 6.20 -5.00
C LEU A 79 -3.81 6.53 -6.45
N ILE A 80 -2.98 6.11 -7.41
CA ILE A 80 -3.25 6.27 -8.83
C ILE A 80 -4.52 5.49 -9.20
N ALA A 81 -4.62 4.21 -8.81
CA ALA A 81 -5.81 3.40 -9.05
C ALA A 81 -7.08 4.08 -8.49
N PHE A 82 -7.01 4.63 -7.29
CA PHE A 82 -8.11 5.39 -6.71
C PHE A 82 -8.49 6.62 -7.56
N PHE A 83 -7.54 7.39 -8.02
CA PHE A 83 -7.82 8.60 -8.81
C PHE A 83 -8.40 8.29 -10.20
N ILE A 84 -8.02 7.18 -10.79
CA ILE A 84 -8.54 6.76 -12.11
C ILE A 84 -9.69 5.74 -12.02
N ARG A 85 -10.22 5.45 -10.83
CA ARG A 85 -11.21 4.38 -10.59
C ARG A 85 -12.44 4.47 -11.48
N ASP A 86 -12.87 5.67 -11.83
CA ASP A 86 -14.07 5.88 -12.65
C ASP A 86 -13.90 5.36 -14.09
N PHE A 87 -12.65 5.28 -14.60
CA PHE A 87 -12.37 4.74 -15.94
C PHE A 87 -12.59 3.23 -16.06
N TYR A 88 -12.48 2.50 -14.94
CA TYR A 88 -12.64 1.05 -14.93
C TYR A 88 -13.77 0.56 -14.00
N GLY A 89 -14.59 1.50 -13.47
CA GLY A 89 -15.70 1.17 -12.59
C GLY A 89 -15.29 0.74 -11.19
N GLY A 90 -14.10 1.17 -10.72
CA GLY A 90 -13.62 0.86 -9.38
C GLY A 90 -14.38 1.63 -8.29
N SER A 91 -14.49 1.03 -7.10
CA SER A 91 -15.17 1.63 -5.95
C SER A 91 -14.46 1.28 -4.65
N MET A 92 -14.51 2.17 -3.66
CA MET A 92 -14.09 1.92 -2.28
C MET A 92 -15.27 1.47 -1.40
N LYS A 93 -16.47 1.39 -1.96
CA LYS A 93 -17.66 0.92 -1.27
C LYS A 93 -17.74 -0.60 -1.28
N PHE A 94 -18.16 -1.17 -0.16
CA PHE A 94 -18.53 -2.57 -0.07
C PHE A 94 -19.83 -2.83 -0.85
N GLN A 95 -20.20 -4.09 -1.03
CA GLN A 95 -21.42 -4.51 -1.74
C GLN A 95 -22.70 -3.96 -1.09
N ASP A 96 -22.71 -3.79 0.23
CA ASP A 96 -23.82 -3.19 0.98
C ASP A 96 -23.90 -1.65 0.83
N GLY A 97 -23.01 -1.04 0.03
CA GLY A 97 -22.91 0.40 -0.17
C GLY A 97 -22.19 1.18 0.93
N THR A 98 -21.74 0.51 1.99
CA THR A 98 -20.97 1.15 3.07
C THR A 98 -19.53 1.40 2.64
N GLU A 99 -18.86 2.33 3.31
CA GLU A 99 -17.46 2.66 3.10
C GLU A 99 -16.78 2.94 4.44
N LYS A 100 -15.57 2.44 4.64
CA LYS A 100 -14.79 2.73 5.85
C LYS A 100 -14.18 4.11 5.76
N VAL A 101 -14.74 5.07 6.51
CA VAL A 101 -14.30 6.47 6.54
C VAL A 101 -13.90 6.90 7.95
N LEU A 102 -12.94 7.81 8.04
CA LEU A 102 -12.57 8.54 9.24
C LEU A 102 -12.63 10.04 8.91
N SER A 103 -13.49 10.80 9.62
CA SER A 103 -13.72 12.22 9.37
C SER A 103 -14.10 12.53 7.90
N GLY A 104 -14.88 11.65 7.27
CA GLY A 104 -15.35 11.81 5.89
C GLY A 104 -14.33 11.41 4.81
N ILE A 105 -13.15 10.93 5.18
CA ILE A 105 -12.11 10.45 4.25
C ILE A 105 -12.01 8.93 4.36
N ASN A 106 -11.95 8.24 3.23
CA ASN A 106 -11.72 6.80 3.21
C ASN A 106 -10.39 6.46 3.92
N ILE A 107 -10.41 5.44 4.80
CA ILE A 107 -9.25 5.07 5.61
C ILE A 107 -8.05 4.61 4.79
N GLY A 108 -8.28 3.97 3.65
CA GLY A 108 -7.22 3.58 2.71
C GLY A 108 -6.53 4.83 2.13
N ILE A 109 -7.31 5.82 1.66
CA ILE A 109 -6.78 7.09 1.15
C ILE A 109 -5.98 7.82 2.22
N LEU A 110 -6.52 7.89 3.44
CA LEU A 110 -5.84 8.53 4.57
C LEU A 110 -4.52 7.84 4.90
N GLY A 111 -4.54 6.51 5.00
CA GLY A 111 -3.35 5.70 5.33
C GLY A 111 -2.27 5.77 4.23
N PHE A 112 -2.64 5.44 3.00
CA PHE A 112 -1.69 5.43 1.87
C PHE A 112 -1.22 6.83 1.49
N GLY A 113 -2.08 7.84 1.58
CA GLY A 113 -1.71 9.25 1.38
C GLY A 113 -0.67 9.71 2.41
N THR A 114 -0.90 9.42 3.69
CA THR A 114 0.05 9.73 4.78
C THR A 114 1.38 9.01 4.56
N ALA A 115 1.33 7.71 4.20
CA ALA A 115 2.55 6.94 3.90
C ALA A 115 3.32 7.54 2.72
N ALA A 116 2.64 7.91 1.64
CA ALA A 116 3.27 8.54 0.48
C ALA A 116 3.98 9.85 0.85
N VAL A 117 3.36 10.71 1.67
CA VAL A 117 3.98 11.94 2.16
C VAL A 117 5.26 11.65 2.94
N PHE A 118 5.23 10.71 3.90
CA PHE A 118 6.44 10.33 4.66
C PHE A 118 7.53 9.73 3.77
N LEU A 119 7.15 8.92 2.77
CA LEU A 119 8.09 8.33 1.82
C LEU A 119 8.73 9.38 0.91
N PHE A 120 7.98 10.38 0.44
CA PHE A 120 8.54 11.49 -0.32
C PHE A 120 9.57 12.28 0.49
N PHE A 121 9.26 12.62 1.75
CA PHE A 121 10.25 13.26 2.62
C PHE A 121 11.49 12.37 2.86
N SER A 122 11.29 11.06 3.01
CA SER A 122 12.38 10.09 3.11
C SER A 122 13.26 10.11 1.86
N LEU A 123 12.65 10.10 0.67
CA LEU A 123 13.34 10.13 -0.61
C LEU A 123 14.19 11.40 -0.76
N PHE A 124 13.61 12.57 -0.54
CA PHE A 124 14.34 13.84 -0.58
C PHE A 124 15.55 13.86 0.34
N LYS A 125 15.39 13.39 1.57
CA LYS A 125 16.50 13.30 2.52
C LYS A 125 17.59 12.33 2.05
N THR A 126 17.20 11.20 1.48
CA THR A 126 18.16 10.18 0.97
C THR A 126 18.95 10.74 -0.20
N MET A 127 18.28 11.41 -1.15
CA MET A 127 18.92 12.03 -2.32
C MET A 127 19.88 13.13 -1.91
N LYS A 128 19.47 14.03 -1.01
CA LYS A 128 20.32 15.10 -0.51
C LYS A 128 21.61 14.59 0.15
N ASN A 129 21.54 13.45 0.83
CA ASN A 129 22.72 12.87 1.47
C ASN A 129 23.68 12.17 0.49
N LYS A 130 23.22 11.78 -0.71
CA LYS A 130 24.07 11.18 -1.75
C LYS A 130 24.82 12.22 -2.62
N ILE A 131 24.37 13.47 -2.61
CA ILE A 131 24.98 14.58 -3.40
C ILE A 131 26.11 15.27 -2.61
N LYS A 132 26.19 15.04 -1.30
CA LYS A 132 27.26 15.53 -0.43
C LYS A 132 28.36 14.49 -0.27
#